data_94368ea87cbf673108caa86d9f5a1311
#
_entry.id   94368ea87cbf673108caa86d9f5a1311
#
_cell.length_a   1.000
_cell.length_b   1.000
_cell.length_c   1.000
_cell.angle_alpha   90.00
_cell.angle_beta   90.00
_cell.angle_gamma   90.00
#
_symmetry.space_group_name_H-M   'P 1'
#
loop_
_entity.id
_entity.type
_entity.pdbx_description
1 polymer ?
#
loop_
_entity_poly.entity_id
_entity_poly.type
_entity_poly.pdbx_seq_one_letter_code
_entity_poly.pdbx_strand_id
1 'polypeptide(L)'
;MTEAVIALGANLGEPKKALEQALKRISKIEQTILLKVSSFYRTAPVDSSGPDYVNAVVTVETELEPEALLRALFVIENEAHRVRPEGVHNAPRTLDLDLLLYGDCLLYTSDAADE
;
A
#
# COMPACT_ATOMS: atom_id res chain seq x y z
N MET A 1 3.65 4.10 21.25
CA MET A 1 3.59 3.84 19.81
C MET A 1 3.49 2.37 19.53
N THR A 2 2.88 2.04 18.45
CA THR A 2 2.64 0.65 18.08
C THR A 2 3.28 0.38 16.73
N GLU A 3 3.87 -0.77 16.59
CA GLU A 3 4.44 -1.17 15.31
C GLU A 3 3.37 -1.75 14.43
N ALA A 4 3.40 -1.44 13.17
CA ALA A 4 2.44 -1.97 12.22
C ALA A 4 3.18 -2.38 10.95
N VAL A 5 2.65 -3.37 10.27
CA VAL A 5 3.27 -3.88 9.04
C VAL A 5 2.29 -3.69 7.90
N ILE A 6 2.76 -3.07 6.84
CA ILE A 6 1.93 -2.73 5.70
C ILE A 6 2.54 -3.36 4.46
N ALA A 7 1.71 -4.03 3.68
CA ALA A 7 2.15 -4.59 2.42
C ALA A 7 1.73 -3.66 1.30
N LEU A 8 2.61 -3.49 0.33
CA LEU A 8 2.34 -2.66 -0.83
C LEU A 8 2.47 -3.50 -2.09
N GLY A 9 1.66 -3.21 -3.07
CA GLY A 9 1.76 -3.89 -4.37
C GLY A 9 1.27 -3.01 -5.48
N ALA A 10 1.89 -3.15 -6.64
CA ALA A 10 1.46 -2.42 -7.82
C ALA A 10 1.87 -3.21 -9.03
N ASN A 11 1.10 -3.15 -10.11
CA ASN A 11 1.49 -3.94 -11.28
C ASN A 11 1.39 -3.24 -12.61
N LEU A 12 0.59 -2.25 -12.78
CA LEU A 12 0.45 -1.64 -14.09
C LEU A 12 1.14 -0.29 -14.13
N GLY A 13 1.41 0.17 -15.31
CA GLY A 13 2.07 1.46 -15.47
C GLY A 13 3.51 1.38 -15.02
N GLU A 14 3.89 2.16 -14.06
CA GLU A 14 5.24 2.14 -13.51
C GLU A 14 5.16 1.71 -12.06
N PRO A 15 5.10 0.42 -11.83
CA PRO A 15 4.83 -0.07 -10.47
C PRO A 15 5.90 0.32 -9.45
N LYS A 16 7.15 0.33 -9.89
CA LYS A 16 8.22 0.68 -8.97
C LYS A 16 8.06 2.11 -8.49
N LYS A 17 7.75 2.99 -9.41
CA LYS A 17 7.54 4.37 -9.08
C LYS A 17 6.34 4.56 -8.19
N ALA A 18 5.29 3.80 -8.47
CA ALA A 18 4.09 3.86 -7.64
C ALA A 18 4.40 3.47 -6.21
N LEU A 19 5.22 2.43 -6.03
CA LEU A 19 5.59 2.03 -4.68
C LEU A 19 6.46 3.09 -4.00
N GLU A 20 7.36 3.68 -4.74
CA GLU A 20 8.23 4.70 -4.17
C GLU A 20 7.43 5.89 -3.70
N GLN A 21 6.43 6.28 -4.48
CA GLN A 21 5.59 7.38 -4.08
C GLN A 21 4.72 7.04 -2.89
N ALA A 22 4.24 5.80 -2.86
CA ALA A 22 3.45 5.37 -1.72
C ALA A 22 4.28 5.39 -0.45
N LEU A 23 5.53 4.97 -0.53
CA LEU A 23 6.40 4.99 0.64
C LEU A 23 6.60 6.42 1.14
N LYS A 24 6.75 7.36 0.25
CA LYS A 24 6.88 8.73 0.65
C LYS A 24 5.66 9.22 1.37
N ARG A 25 4.49 8.85 0.88
CA ARG A 25 3.26 9.28 1.53
C ARG A 25 3.06 8.61 2.85
N ILE A 26 3.43 7.34 2.95
CA ILE A 26 3.32 6.64 4.24
C ILE A 26 4.22 7.33 5.26
N SER A 27 5.39 7.75 4.85
CA SER A 27 6.31 8.39 5.77
C SER A 27 5.80 9.73 6.26
N LYS A 28 4.79 10.27 5.61
CA LYS A 28 4.23 11.56 6.00
C LYS A 28 2.92 11.45 6.75
N ILE A 29 2.46 10.23 7.04
CA ILE A 29 1.25 10.08 7.82
C ILE A 29 1.51 10.63 9.21
N GLU A 30 0.54 11.40 9.74
CA GLU A 30 0.68 11.98 11.04
C GLU A 30 0.94 10.96 12.10
N GLN A 31 1.78 11.28 13.05
CA GLN A 31 2.04 10.43 14.22
C GLN A 31 2.55 9.05 13.83
N THR A 32 3.23 8.97 12.70
CA THR A 32 3.69 7.69 12.18
C THR A 32 5.11 7.85 11.67
N ILE A 33 5.95 6.89 12.01
CA ILE A 33 7.35 6.90 11.61
C ILE A 33 7.63 5.64 10.83
N LEU A 34 8.25 5.79 9.67
CA LEU A 34 8.60 4.64 8.86
C LEU A 34 9.90 4.07 9.39
N LEU A 35 9.88 2.81 9.79
CA LEU A 35 11.04 2.17 10.38
C LEU A 35 11.88 1.37 9.41
N LYS A 36 11.25 0.61 8.56
CA LYS A 36 11.94 -0.32 7.73
C LYS A 36 11.22 -0.58 6.46
N VAL A 37 11.90 -0.76 5.38
CA VAL A 37 11.30 -1.06 4.09
C VAL A 37 12.01 -2.27 3.53
N SER A 38 11.28 -3.26 3.08
CA SER A 38 11.89 -4.43 2.47
C SER A 38 12.40 -4.08 1.09
N SER A 39 13.16 -4.98 0.48
CA SER A 39 13.48 -4.85 -0.91
C SER A 39 12.22 -5.01 -1.72
N PHE A 40 12.20 -4.45 -2.89
CA PHE A 40 11.08 -4.65 -3.80
C PHE A 40 11.25 -6.03 -4.44
N TYR A 41 10.17 -6.74 -4.61
CA TYR A 41 10.24 -8.05 -5.23
C TYR A 41 9.04 -8.24 -6.15
N ARG A 42 9.17 -9.13 -7.10
CA ARG A 42 8.15 -9.36 -8.09
C ARG A 42 7.39 -10.63 -7.86
N THR A 43 6.11 -10.61 -8.15
CA THR A 43 5.30 -11.82 -8.09
C THR A 43 4.44 -11.86 -9.34
N ALA A 44 4.13 -13.05 -9.80
CA ALA A 44 3.29 -13.21 -10.97
C ALA A 44 1.82 -13.03 -10.56
N PRO A 45 0.99 -12.54 -11.47
CA PRO A 45 -0.43 -12.42 -11.18
C PRO A 45 -1.04 -13.78 -10.97
N VAL A 46 -1.99 -13.82 -10.12
CA VAL A 46 -2.62 -15.08 -9.78
C VAL A 46 -3.29 -15.71 -10.95
N ASP A 47 -4.06 -15.00 -11.69
CA ASP A 47 -4.71 -15.58 -12.76
C ASP A 47 -4.34 -15.07 -13.96
N SER A 48 -3.25 -14.92 -14.25
CA SER A 48 -2.98 -14.78 -15.43
C SER A 48 -2.39 -13.88 -16.16
N SER A 49 -2.86 -13.22 -16.84
CA SER A 49 -2.24 -12.49 -17.86
C SER A 49 -1.97 -11.18 -17.32
N GLY A 50 -1.04 -10.50 -17.69
CA GLY A 50 -0.76 -9.17 -17.25
C GLY A 50 0.62 -9.09 -16.68
N PRO A 51 1.07 -7.91 -16.38
CA PRO A 51 2.42 -7.74 -15.85
C PRO A 51 2.54 -8.25 -14.44
N ASP A 52 3.76 -8.56 -14.07
CA ASP A 52 4.02 -8.99 -12.71
C ASP A 52 3.78 -7.86 -11.76
N TYR A 53 3.46 -8.21 -10.53
CA TYR A 53 3.36 -7.22 -9.47
C TYR A 53 4.73 -6.94 -8.91
N VAL A 54 4.93 -5.71 -8.48
CA VAL A 54 6.09 -5.36 -7.68
C VAL A 54 5.57 -5.12 -6.29
N ASN A 55 6.20 -5.70 -5.32
CA ASN A 55 5.72 -5.69 -3.94
C ASN A 55 6.78 -5.23 -2.98
N ALA A 56 6.34 -4.75 -1.84
CA ALA A 56 7.24 -4.41 -0.74
C ALA A 56 6.48 -4.50 0.56
N VAL A 57 7.21 -4.59 1.65
CA VAL A 57 6.62 -4.61 2.98
C VAL A 57 7.30 -3.52 3.79
N VAL A 58 6.53 -2.77 4.52
CA VAL A 58 7.11 -1.70 5.32
C VAL A 58 6.62 -1.84 6.75
N THR A 59 7.50 -1.51 7.67
CA THR A 59 7.16 -1.48 9.08
C THR A 59 7.14 -0.03 9.52
N VAL A 60 6.10 0.35 10.23
CA VAL A 60 6.00 1.70 10.76
C VAL A 60 5.71 1.65 12.25
N GLU A 61 5.97 2.75 12.91
CA GLU A 61 5.57 2.91 14.30
C GLU A 61 4.57 4.03 14.31
N THR A 62 3.44 3.85 14.95
CA THR A 62 2.38 4.83 14.85
C THR A 62 1.64 4.98 16.16
N GLU A 63 1.10 6.17 16.38
CA GLU A 63 0.23 6.40 17.50
C GLU A 63 -1.21 6.38 17.07
N LEU A 64 -1.46 6.19 15.79
CA LEU A 64 -2.83 6.15 15.32
C LEU A 64 -3.47 4.81 15.69
N GLU A 65 -4.77 4.84 15.90
CA GLU A 65 -5.51 3.62 16.10
C GLU A 65 -5.58 2.87 14.76
N PRO A 66 -5.85 1.58 14.77
CA PRO A 66 -5.86 0.82 13.51
C PRO A 66 -6.80 1.40 12.48
N GLU A 67 -7.96 1.85 12.90
CA GLU A 67 -8.92 2.40 11.96
C GLU A 67 -8.41 3.67 11.31
N ALA A 68 -7.74 4.51 12.09
CA ALA A 68 -7.22 5.75 11.57
C ALA A 68 -6.08 5.46 10.60
N LEU A 69 -5.25 4.48 10.91
CA LEU A 69 -4.17 4.11 10.02
C LEU A 69 -4.73 3.54 8.72
N LEU A 70 -5.73 2.68 8.81
CA LEU A 70 -6.35 2.13 7.61
C LEU A 70 -6.94 3.23 6.74
N ARG A 71 -7.54 4.21 7.37
CA ARG A 71 -8.12 5.32 6.63
C ARG A 71 -7.04 6.11 5.90
N ALA A 72 -5.90 6.30 6.56
CA ALA A 72 -4.79 7.01 5.94
C ALA A 72 -4.27 6.24 4.74
N LEU A 73 -4.18 4.91 4.84
CA LEU A 73 -3.74 4.11 3.73
C LEU A 73 -4.73 4.16 2.57
N PHE A 74 -6.00 4.17 2.90
CA PHE A 74 -7.04 4.24 1.89
C PHE A 74 -6.96 5.57 1.12
N VAL A 75 -6.67 6.64 1.81
CA VAL A 75 -6.51 7.94 1.17
C VAL A 75 -5.33 7.89 0.19
N ILE A 76 -4.23 7.24 0.59
CA ILE A 76 -3.07 7.13 -0.28
C ILE A 76 -3.41 6.33 -1.53
N GLU A 77 -4.14 5.24 -1.37
CA GLU A 77 -4.58 4.47 -2.53
C GLU A 77 -5.43 5.29 -3.46
N ASN A 78 -6.37 6.00 -2.91
CA ASN A 78 -7.26 6.82 -3.73
C ASN A 78 -6.54 7.91 -4.46
N GLU A 79 -5.58 8.51 -3.81
CA GLU A 79 -4.83 9.56 -4.45
C GLU A 79 -3.98 9.03 -5.58
N ALA A 80 -3.46 7.84 -5.42
CA ALA A 80 -2.70 7.22 -6.47
C ALA A 80 -3.58 6.95 -7.68
N HIS A 81 -4.81 6.56 -7.44
CA HIS A 81 -5.73 6.30 -8.54
C HIS A 81 -6.16 7.58 -9.23
N ARG A 82 -6.15 8.68 -8.53
CA ARG A 82 -6.55 9.90 -9.12
C ARG A 82 -5.50 10.58 -9.94
N VAL A 83 -4.27 10.33 -9.65
CA VAL A 83 -3.19 10.96 -10.35
C VAL A 83 -2.96 10.20 -11.62
N ARG A 84 -3.71 10.48 -12.64
CA ARG A 84 -3.57 9.85 -13.91
C ARG A 84 -3.52 10.89 -14.97
N PRO A 85 -2.85 10.61 -16.04
CA PRO A 85 -2.81 11.57 -17.14
C PRO A 85 -4.20 11.73 -17.68
N GLU A 86 -4.46 12.95 -18.10
CA GLU A 86 -5.71 13.22 -18.64
C GLU A 86 -5.97 12.43 -19.84
N GLY A 87 -7.13 11.99 -20.05
CA GLY A 87 -7.48 11.27 -21.24
C GLY A 87 -7.17 9.81 -21.24
N VAL A 88 -6.61 9.33 -20.17
CA VAL A 88 -6.26 7.93 -20.11
C VAL A 88 -7.27 7.23 -19.25
N HIS A 89 -8.26 6.63 -19.87
CA HIS A 89 -9.25 6.03 -19.13
C HIS A 89 -8.85 4.80 -18.50
N ASN A 90 -8.11 3.98 -19.08
CA ASN A 90 -7.75 2.74 -18.51
C ASN A 90 -6.44 2.81 -17.83
N ALA A 91 -6.07 3.92 -17.35
CA ALA A 91 -4.80 4.06 -16.71
C ALA A 91 -4.75 3.10 -15.59
N PRO A 92 -3.69 2.42 -15.49
CA PRO A 92 -3.53 1.45 -14.46
C PRO A 92 -3.52 2.10 -13.15
N ARG A 93 -4.06 1.45 -12.20
CA ARG A 93 -4.09 1.96 -11.07
C ARG A 93 -3.75 1.15 -10.09
N THR A 94 -3.27 0.34 -10.00
CA THR A 94 -3.14 -0.68 -9.14
C THR A 94 -2.17 -0.48 -8.05
N LEU A 95 -2.35 0.37 -7.18
CA LEU A 95 -1.61 0.46 -5.95
C LEU A 95 -2.50 -0.11 -4.86
N ASP A 96 -2.03 -1.16 -4.22
CA ASP A 96 -2.76 -1.77 -3.12
C ASP A 96 -1.94 -1.64 -1.86
N LEU A 97 -2.57 -1.21 -0.78
CA LEU A 97 -1.92 -1.11 0.51
C LEU A 97 -2.75 -1.88 1.52
N ASP A 98 -2.12 -2.83 2.18
CA ASP A 98 -2.81 -3.68 3.13
C ASP A 98 -2.15 -3.63 4.49
N LEU A 99 -2.93 -3.43 5.51
CA LEU A 99 -2.40 -3.44 6.86
C LEU A 99 -2.43 -4.88 7.35
N LEU A 100 -1.28 -5.46 7.52
CA LEU A 100 -1.18 -6.87 7.87
C LEU A 100 -1.15 -7.11 9.37
N LEU A 101 -0.41 -6.28 10.09
CA LEU A 101 -0.28 -6.42 11.53
C LEU A 101 -0.36 -5.08 12.18
N TYR A 102 -0.94 -5.04 13.35
CA TYR A 102 -0.97 -3.84 14.15
C TYR A 102 -0.67 -4.30 15.56
N GLY A 103 0.53 -4.02 16.03
CA GLY A 103 0.97 -4.56 17.29
C GLY A 103 1.01 -6.06 17.20
N ASP A 104 0.32 -6.70 18.10
CA ASP A 104 0.24 -8.14 18.09
C ASP A 104 -0.98 -8.67 17.37
N CYS A 105 -1.78 -7.79 16.82
CA CYS A 105 -3.00 -8.21 16.16
C CYS A 105 -2.79 -8.42 14.70
N LEU A 106 -3.15 -9.59 14.24
CA LEU A 106 -3.11 -9.87 12.82
C LEU A 106 -4.37 -9.31 12.23
N LEU A 107 -4.24 -8.37 11.31
CA LEU A 107 -5.39 -7.76 10.70
C LEU A 107 -5.53 -8.25 9.29
N TYR A 108 -6.76 -8.32 8.84
CA TYR A 108 -6.99 -8.71 7.48
C TYR A 108 -7.11 -7.48 6.63
N THR A 109 -6.96 -7.67 5.38
CA THR A 109 -7.08 -6.58 4.45
C THR A 109 -8.52 -6.20 4.31
N SER A 110 -8.76 -5.20 3.53
CA SER A 110 -10.11 -4.77 3.30
C SER A 110 -10.93 -5.86 2.64
N ASP A 111 -10.30 -6.74 1.92
CA ASP A 111 -11.03 -7.83 1.32
C ASP A 111 -11.68 -8.66 2.36
N ALA A 112 -10.98 -8.97 3.40
CA ALA A 112 -11.55 -9.76 4.45
C ALA A 112 -12.69 -9.02 5.09
N ALA A 113 -12.56 -7.75 5.18
CA ALA A 113 -13.60 -6.96 5.80
C ALA A 113 -14.86 -6.99 4.97
N ASP A 114 -14.74 -7.23 3.72
CA ASP A 114 -15.90 -7.25 2.88
C ASP A 114 -16.67 -8.51 2.99
N GLU A 115 -16.16 -9.46 3.62
CA GLU A 115 -16.88 -10.68 3.73
C GLU A 115 -17.91 -10.61 4.79
#